data_f852c6b173cc80c8e7429d4aebdae14d
#
_entry.id   f852c6b173cc80c8e7429d4aebdae14d
#
_cell.length_a   1.000
_cell.length_b   1.000
_cell.length_c   1.000
_cell.angle_alpha   90.00
_cell.angle_beta   90.00
_cell.angle_gamma   90.00
#
_symmetry.space_group_name_H-M   'P 1'
#
loop_
_entity.id
_entity.type
_entity.pdbx_description
1 polymer ?
#
loop_
_entity_poly.entity_id
_entity_poly.type
_entity_poly.pdbx_seq_one_letter_code
_entity_poly.pdbx_strand_id
1 'polypeptide(L)'
;MQDRECEEIIETAEGPSVCAPSEQHAERETSAFQEECAYGMKVWIRLPHDEALAAVRHALGERGFTIACEMDVGRLIRDKLGITYPGYTILGVSLPDAMHQALELDRDMGLILPHHVIVYEQSAGSVIAAVDVIAEMAIADGRDLREIARVSNEKLREVINLASSGVGFEA
;
A
#
# COMPACT_ATOMS: atom_id res chain seq x y z
N MET A 1 26.36 9.09 -51.93
CA MET A 1 25.43 8.11 -52.52
C MET A 1 25.52 6.84 -51.70
N GLN A 2 24.69 6.71 -50.74
CA GLN A 2 24.11 5.46 -50.24
C GLN A 2 23.39 5.73 -48.91
N ASP A 3 22.08 5.94 -49.09
CA ASP A 3 21.13 6.00 -48.00
C ASP A 3 21.08 4.62 -47.30
N ARG A 4 21.08 4.64 -45.96
CA ARG A 4 20.67 3.48 -45.16
C ARG A 4 19.55 3.93 -44.25
N GLU A 5 18.38 3.51 -44.64
CA GLU A 5 17.15 3.55 -43.87
C GLU A 5 17.41 2.85 -42.50
N CYS A 6 17.13 3.59 -41.43
CA CYS A 6 16.95 3.02 -40.11
C CYS A 6 15.54 2.48 -40.04
N GLU A 7 15.35 1.16 -40.18
CA GLU A 7 14.13 0.48 -39.86
C GLU A 7 13.87 0.56 -38.34
N GLU A 8 12.73 1.13 -38.02
CA GLU A 8 12.16 1.19 -36.69
C GLU A 8 11.85 -0.23 -36.19
N ILE A 9 12.63 -0.73 -35.25
CA ILE A 9 12.27 -1.91 -34.47
C ILE A 9 11.35 -1.43 -33.36
N ILE A 10 10.03 -1.51 -33.59
CA ILE A 10 9.03 -1.43 -32.51
C ILE A 10 9.05 -2.76 -31.80
N GLU A 11 9.89 -2.89 -30.78
CA GLU A 11 9.87 -4.01 -29.85
C GLU A 11 8.71 -3.76 -28.87
N THR A 12 7.62 -4.51 -29.05
CA THR A 12 6.49 -4.52 -28.13
C THR A 12 6.97 -5.10 -26.81
N ALA A 13 7.22 -4.21 -25.84
CA ALA A 13 7.47 -4.60 -24.48
C ALA A 13 6.18 -5.20 -23.89
N GLU A 14 6.09 -6.52 -23.90
CA GLU A 14 5.16 -7.24 -23.04
C GLU A 14 5.58 -6.98 -21.59
N GLY A 15 4.79 -6.17 -20.90
CA GLY A 15 4.95 -5.90 -19.48
C GLY A 15 4.81 -7.20 -18.67
N PRO A 16 5.37 -7.28 -17.45
CA PRO A 16 5.28 -8.47 -16.63
C PRO A 16 3.82 -8.87 -16.45
N SER A 17 3.51 -10.10 -16.82
CA SER A 17 2.21 -10.73 -16.66
C SER A 17 1.77 -10.60 -15.20
N VAL A 18 0.78 -9.74 -14.96
CA VAL A 18 0.07 -9.68 -13.69
C VAL A 18 -0.66 -11.02 -13.58
N CYS A 19 -0.25 -11.85 -12.65
CA CYS A 19 -0.88 -13.13 -12.40
C CYS A 19 -2.35 -12.89 -12.03
N ALA A 20 -3.25 -13.06 -12.99
CA ALA A 20 -4.68 -13.01 -12.75
C ALA A 20 -5.06 -14.24 -11.93
N PRO A 21 -5.82 -14.11 -10.83
CA PRO A 21 -6.32 -15.27 -10.11
C PRO A 21 -7.25 -16.06 -11.04
N SER A 22 -7.03 -17.37 -11.15
CA SER A 22 -7.83 -18.28 -11.96
C SER A 22 -9.29 -18.22 -11.53
N GLU A 23 -10.22 -18.22 -12.53
CA GLU A 23 -11.67 -18.10 -12.36
C GLU A 23 -12.36 -19.21 -11.52
N GLN A 24 -11.61 -20.08 -10.89
CA GLN A 24 -12.13 -21.20 -10.08
C GLN A 24 -12.34 -20.87 -8.59
N HIS A 25 -12.23 -19.62 -8.16
CA HIS A 25 -12.39 -19.23 -6.76
C HIS A 25 -13.64 -18.35 -6.49
N ALA A 26 -14.65 -18.40 -7.36
CA ALA A 26 -15.85 -17.55 -7.25
C ALA A 26 -16.86 -17.98 -6.16
N GLU A 27 -16.64 -19.07 -5.45
CA GLU A 27 -17.55 -19.57 -4.41
C GLU A 27 -16.79 -19.92 -3.11
N ARG A 28 -16.23 -18.89 -2.46
CA ARG A 28 -15.87 -18.99 -1.03
C ARG A 28 -16.26 -17.71 -0.31
N GLU A 29 -17.13 -17.90 0.66
CA GLU A 29 -17.58 -16.95 1.68
C GLU A 29 -16.43 -16.07 2.20
N THR A 30 -16.66 -14.76 2.27
CA THR A 30 -16.10 -13.72 3.15
C THR A 30 -14.82 -14.08 3.94
N SER A 31 -13.78 -14.51 3.27
CA SER A 31 -12.47 -14.70 3.87
C SER A 31 -11.55 -13.70 3.18
N ALA A 32 -11.19 -12.64 3.90
CA ALA A 32 -10.13 -11.75 3.50
C ALA A 32 -8.85 -12.58 3.32
N PHE A 33 -8.41 -12.78 2.08
CA PHE A 33 -7.21 -13.56 1.80
C PHE A 33 -6.01 -12.63 2.00
N GLN A 34 -5.26 -12.86 3.08
CA GLN A 34 -3.98 -12.19 3.29
C GLN A 34 -2.92 -12.84 2.42
N GLU A 35 -2.28 -12.05 1.59
CA GLU A 35 -1.16 -12.46 0.77
C GLU A 35 0.07 -11.62 1.14
N GLU A 36 1.19 -12.25 1.40
CA GLU A 36 2.46 -11.56 1.51
C GLU A 36 2.93 -11.20 0.09
N CYS A 37 3.25 -9.94 -0.13
CA CYS A 37 3.87 -9.50 -1.37
C CYS A 37 5.34 -9.16 -1.11
N ALA A 38 6.12 -8.96 -2.18
CA ALA A 38 7.56 -8.67 -2.08
C ALA A 38 7.88 -7.41 -1.26
N TYR A 39 6.90 -6.53 -1.05
CA TYR A 39 7.09 -5.23 -0.41
C TYR A 39 6.37 -5.09 0.92
N GLY A 40 5.54 -6.08 1.30
CA GLY A 40 4.74 -5.99 2.50
C GLY A 40 3.60 -7.00 2.54
N MET A 41 2.55 -6.63 3.24
CA MET A 41 1.34 -7.43 3.40
C MET A 41 0.18 -6.79 2.62
N LYS A 42 -0.67 -7.60 2.02
CA LYS A 42 -1.87 -7.14 1.31
C LYS A 42 -3.06 -8.04 1.56
N VAL A 43 -4.25 -7.48 1.42
CA VAL A 43 -5.52 -8.17 1.50
C VAL A 43 -6.45 -7.64 0.43
N TRP A 44 -7.16 -8.55 -0.24
CA TRP A 44 -8.27 -8.17 -1.12
C TRP A 44 -9.58 -8.21 -0.33
N ILE A 45 -10.43 -7.20 -0.53
CA ILE A 45 -11.75 -7.10 0.11
C ILE A 45 -12.81 -6.72 -0.93
N ARG A 46 -14.03 -7.17 -0.71
CA ARG A 46 -15.17 -6.87 -1.61
C ARG A 46 -15.83 -5.54 -1.22
N LEU A 47 -15.07 -4.47 -1.22
CA LEU A 47 -15.58 -3.11 -1.00
C LEU A 47 -15.12 -2.20 -2.13
N PRO A 48 -15.95 -1.21 -2.52
CA PRO A 48 -15.52 -0.11 -3.39
C PRO A 48 -14.33 0.63 -2.75
N HIS A 49 -13.53 1.31 -3.58
CA HIS A 49 -12.33 2.03 -3.14
C HIS A 49 -12.59 2.97 -1.97
N ASP A 50 -13.64 3.79 -2.05
CA ASP A 50 -13.93 4.80 -1.02
C ASP A 50 -14.32 4.18 0.32
N GLU A 51 -15.07 3.07 0.29
CA GLU A 51 -15.45 2.32 1.50
C GLU A 51 -14.23 1.61 2.10
N ALA A 52 -13.38 1.00 1.26
CA ALA A 52 -12.13 0.39 1.68
C ALA A 52 -11.19 1.43 2.33
N LEU A 53 -11.09 2.61 1.73
CA LEU A 53 -10.29 3.72 2.25
C LEU A 53 -10.84 4.22 3.60
N ALA A 54 -12.15 4.31 3.75
CA ALA A 54 -12.78 4.68 5.02
C ALA A 54 -12.48 3.63 6.12
N ALA A 55 -12.58 2.34 5.80
CA ALA A 55 -12.25 1.26 6.72
C ALA A 55 -10.79 1.31 7.18
N VAL A 56 -9.87 1.57 6.25
CA VAL A 56 -8.44 1.74 6.57
C VAL A 56 -8.19 2.94 7.48
N ARG A 57 -8.80 4.09 7.18
CA ARG A 57 -8.66 5.29 8.02
C ARG A 57 -9.14 5.04 9.46
N HIS A 58 -10.27 4.35 9.60
CA HIS A 58 -10.78 3.97 10.91
C HIS A 58 -9.80 3.04 11.63
N ALA A 59 -9.38 1.96 10.99
CA ALA A 59 -8.46 0.98 11.57
C ALA A 59 -7.12 1.60 11.99
N LEU A 60 -6.58 2.54 11.19
CA LEU A 60 -5.38 3.30 11.52
C LEU A 60 -5.57 4.10 12.82
N GLY A 61 -6.69 4.84 12.94
CA GLY A 61 -7.01 5.60 14.15
C GLY A 61 -7.12 4.71 15.38
N GLU A 62 -7.81 3.58 15.28
CA GLU A 62 -7.97 2.59 16.37
C GLU A 62 -6.62 2.01 16.84
N ARG A 63 -5.62 1.95 15.98
CA ARG A 63 -4.28 1.44 16.31
C ARG A 63 -3.28 2.55 16.64
N GLY A 64 -3.75 3.80 16.74
CA GLY A 64 -2.96 4.94 17.16
C GLY A 64 -2.07 5.52 16.05
N PHE A 65 -2.30 5.16 14.79
CA PHE A 65 -1.62 5.79 13.67
C PHE A 65 -2.23 7.15 13.35
N THR A 66 -1.36 8.08 12.98
CA THR A 66 -1.73 9.35 12.37
C THR A 66 -1.44 9.29 10.87
N ILE A 67 -2.39 9.76 10.07
CA ILE A 67 -2.20 9.95 8.62
C ILE A 67 -1.51 11.30 8.45
N ALA A 68 -0.23 11.28 8.09
CA ALA A 68 0.58 12.47 7.87
C ALA A 68 0.35 13.11 6.51
N CYS A 69 0.09 12.28 5.49
CA CYS A 69 -0.22 12.72 4.13
C CYS A 69 -1.09 11.70 3.40
N GLU A 70 -1.79 12.19 2.39
CA GLU A 70 -2.63 11.39 1.52
C GLU A 70 -2.45 11.85 0.07
N MET A 71 -2.29 10.90 -0.85
CA MET A 71 -2.15 11.16 -2.28
C MET A 71 -3.16 10.33 -3.07
N ASP A 72 -4.07 11.02 -3.75
CA ASP A 72 -4.93 10.40 -4.77
C ASP A 72 -4.13 10.29 -6.08
N VAL A 73 -3.57 9.11 -6.31
CA VAL A 73 -2.75 8.81 -7.49
C VAL A 73 -3.59 8.77 -8.75
N GLY A 74 -4.82 8.25 -8.67
CA GLY A 74 -5.74 8.20 -9.81
C GLY A 74 -6.05 9.60 -10.33
N ARG A 75 -6.33 10.53 -9.42
CA ARG A 75 -6.52 11.94 -9.76
C ARG A 75 -5.25 12.59 -10.31
N LEU A 76 -4.10 12.35 -9.67
CA LEU A 76 -2.82 12.90 -10.11
C LEU A 76 -2.48 12.49 -11.54
N ILE A 77 -2.65 11.21 -11.88
CA ILE A 77 -2.42 10.67 -13.22
C ILE A 77 -3.38 11.31 -14.23
N ARG A 78 -4.66 11.40 -13.90
CA ARG A 78 -5.66 12.05 -14.76
C ARG A 78 -5.34 13.53 -15.01
N ASP A 79 -5.00 14.28 -13.96
CA ASP A 79 -4.73 15.72 -14.06
C ASP A 79 -3.43 16.03 -14.82
N LYS A 80 -2.43 15.15 -14.74
CA LYS A 80 -1.13 15.37 -15.36
C LYS A 80 -0.97 14.74 -16.73
N LEU A 81 -1.60 13.59 -16.96
CA LEU A 81 -1.39 12.81 -18.18
C LEU A 81 -2.67 12.68 -19.03
N GLY A 82 -3.84 13.09 -18.50
CA GLY A 82 -5.13 12.92 -19.19
C GLY A 82 -5.58 11.45 -19.27
N ILE A 83 -4.96 10.56 -18.50
CA ILE A 83 -5.24 9.11 -18.51
C ILE A 83 -6.25 8.80 -17.41
N THR A 84 -7.32 8.07 -17.74
CA THR A 84 -8.22 7.51 -16.72
C THR A 84 -7.51 6.37 -15.99
N TYR A 85 -7.41 6.47 -14.67
CA TYR A 85 -6.77 5.47 -13.83
C TYR A 85 -7.75 5.01 -12.75
N PRO A 86 -7.79 3.72 -12.40
CA PRO A 86 -8.62 3.21 -11.30
C PRO A 86 -8.35 3.95 -9.98
N GLY A 87 -9.28 3.87 -9.04
CA GLY A 87 -9.08 4.41 -7.70
C GLY A 87 -7.79 3.87 -7.09
N TYR A 88 -6.90 4.78 -6.68
CA TYR A 88 -5.62 4.44 -6.07
C TYR A 88 -5.21 5.55 -5.12
N THR A 89 -5.11 5.23 -3.82
CA THR A 89 -4.71 6.18 -2.79
C THR A 89 -3.49 5.66 -2.03
N ILE A 90 -2.53 6.54 -1.78
CA ILE A 90 -1.38 6.30 -0.90
C ILE A 90 -1.57 7.11 0.36
N LEU A 91 -1.48 6.46 1.51
CA LEU A 91 -1.48 7.08 2.83
C LEU A 91 -0.07 7.00 3.42
N GLY A 92 0.50 8.13 3.80
CA GLY A 92 1.70 8.17 4.64
C GLY A 92 1.27 8.17 6.10
N VAL A 93 1.63 7.13 6.84
CA VAL A 93 1.17 6.89 8.20
C VAL A 93 2.32 6.72 9.18
N SER A 94 2.13 7.14 10.41
CA SER A 94 3.13 6.96 11.47
C SER A 94 2.47 6.86 12.84
N LEU A 95 3.13 6.14 13.75
CA LEU A 95 2.87 6.22 15.17
C LEU A 95 3.65 7.43 15.70
N PRO A 96 3.00 8.47 16.29
CA PRO A 96 3.69 9.70 16.69
C PRO A 96 4.89 9.46 17.62
N ASP A 97 4.72 8.59 18.62
CA ASP A 97 5.79 8.27 19.56
C ASP A 97 6.97 7.55 18.90
N ALA A 98 6.67 6.58 18.03
CA ALA A 98 7.70 5.83 17.29
C ALA A 98 8.44 6.73 16.30
N MET A 99 7.73 7.62 15.62
CA MET A 99 8.32 8.61 14.72
C MET A 99 9.25 9.57 15.48
N HIS A 100 8.81 10.10 16.63
CA HIS A 100 9.63 10.96 17.45
C HIS A 100 10.91 10.25 17.89
N GLN A 101 10.79 9.03 18.43
CA GLN A 101 11.94 8.24 18.86
C GLN A 101 12.92 7.95 17.72
N ALA A 102 12.42 7.57 16.55
CA ALA A 102 13.26 7.31 15.38
C ALA A 102 14.05 8.55 14.95
N LEU A 103 13.41 9.73 14.91
CA LEU A 103 14.04 10.99 14.53
C LEU A 103 15.04 11.53 15.60
N GLU A 104 14.83 11.19 16.88
CA GLU A 104 15.83 11.49 17.94
C GLU A 104 17.07 10.59 17.81
N LEU A 105 16.91 9.35 17.37
CA LEU A 105 18.02 8.44 17.12
C LEU A 105 18.79 8.79 15.85
N ASP A 106 18.06 9.12 14.78
CA ASP A 106 18.62 9.49 13.48
C ASP A 106 17.65 10.40 12.72
N ARG A 107 18.05 11.64 12.45
CA ARG A 107 17.23 12.62 11.74
C ARG A 107 17.00 12.25 10.28
N ASP A 108 17.88 11.45 9.70
CA ASP A 108 17.77 11.00 8.31
C ASP A 108 16.68 9.90 8.14
N MET A 109 16.13 9.39 9.26
CA MET A 109 14.93 8.55 9.25
C MET A 109 13.73 9.22 8.59
N GLY A 110 13.72 10.54 8.47
CA GLY A 110 12.74 11.28 7.66
C GLY A 110 12.75 10.95 6.17
N LEU A 111 13.78 10.26 5.66
CA LEU A 111 13.83 9.74 4.29
C LEU A 111 13.03 8.43 4.12
N ILE A 112 12.76 7.75 5.22
CA ILE A 112 12.02 6.47 5.26
C ILE A 112 10.60 6.69 5.77
N LEU A 113 10.43 7.59 6.75
CA LEU A 113 9.15 7.94 7.34
C LEU A 113 8.42 9.03 6.51
N PRO A 114 7.09 9.02 6.46
CA PRO A 114 6.15 8.07 7.06
C PRO A 114 6.06 6.76 6.29
N HIS A 115 5.61 5.69 6.95
CA HIS A 115 5.34 4.40 6.30
C HIS A 115 4.14 4.48 5.36
N HIS A 116 4.09 3.61 4.36
CA HIS A 116 3.04 3.65 3.35
C HIS A 116 1.98 2.56 3.55
N VAL A 117 0.72 2.98 3.48
CA VAL A 117 -0.45 2.12 3.29
C VAL A 117 -1.14 2.54 2.01
N ILE A 118 -1.48 1.58 1.16
CA ILE A 118 -2.14 1.86 -0.12
C ILE A 118 -3.49 1.18 -0.19
N VAL A 119 -4.43 1.82 -0.86
CA VAL A 119 -5.73 1.27 -1.21
C VAL A 119 -5.93 1.46 -2.70
N TYR A 120 -6.26 0.39 -3.42
CA TYR A 120 -6.51 0.49 -4.85
C TYR A 120 -7.59 -0.46 -5.34
N GLU A 121 -8.30 -0.05 -6.38
CA GLU A 121 -9.31 -0.87 -7.05
C GLU A 121 -8.66 -2.06 -7.77
N GLN A 122 -9.25 -3.24 -7.57
CA GLN A 122 -8.86 -4.44 -8.30
C GLN A 122 -10.08 -5.35 -8.49
N SER A 123 -10.41 -5.67 -9.74
CA SER A 123 -11.59 -6.49 -10.07
C SER A 123 -12.87 -5.87 -9.49
N ALA A 124 -13.71 -6.65 -8.80
CA ALA A 124 -14.96 -6.22 -8.19
C ALA A 124 -14.79 -5.80 -6.71
N GLY A 125 -13.63 -5.30 -6.33
CA GLY A 125 -13.32 -4.90 -4.96
C GLY A 125 -12.09 -4.01 -4.87
N SER A 126 -11.45 -4.01 -3.72
CA SER A 126 -10.23 -3.23 -3.47
C SER A 126 -9.17 -4.06 -2.79
N VAL A 127 -7.92 -3.69 -3.01
CA VAL A 127 -6.78 -4.20 -2.26
C VAL A 127 -6.33 -3.14 -1.27
N ILE A 128 -6.11 -3.56 -0.04
CA ILE A 128 -5.43 -2.80 1.00
C ILE A 128 -4.06 -3.43 1.18
N ALA A 129 -3.00 -2.63 1.12
CA ALA A 129 -1.66 -3.13 1.38
C ALA A 129 -0.86 -2.16 2.26
N ALA A 130 0.02 -2.71 3.09
CA ALA A 130 0.94 -1.94 3.93
C ALA A 130 2.37 -2.43 3.69
N VAL A 131 3.32 -1.52 3.77
CA VAL A 131 4.74 -1.84 3.65
C VAL A 131 5.19 -2.76 4.79
N ASP A 132 6.16 -3.62 4.52
CA ASP A 132 6.91 -4.33 5.57
C ASP A 132 7.91 -3.35 6.21
N VAL A 133 7.54 -2.81 7.37
CA VAL A 133 8.35 -1.82 8.08
C VAL A 133 9.70 -2.38 8.51
N ILE A 134 9.78 -3.68 8.80
CA ILE A 134 11.04 -4.33 9.18
C ILE A 134 11.99 -4.32 7.98
N ALA A 135 11.50 -4.67 6.80
CA ALA A 135 12.28 -4.65 5.56
C ALA A 135 12.63 -3.22 5.14
N GLU A 136 11.67 -2.28 5.23
CA GLU A 136 11.87 -0.87 4.89
C GLU A 136 12.96 -0.23 5.76
N MET A 137 12.93 -0.48 7.07
CA MET A 137 13.88 0.08 8.03
C MET A 137 15.18 -0.74 8.16
N ALA A 138 15.33 -1.84 7.43
CA ALA A 138 16.51 -2.70 7.50
C ALA A 138 17.80 -2.02 7.02
N ILE A 139 17.69 -0.91 6.27
CA ILE A 139 18.83 -0.09 5.83
C ILE A 139 19.41 0.76 6.98
N ALA A 140 18.63 1.00 8.03
CA ALA A 140 19.06 1.76 9.20
C ALA A 140 19.70 0.83 10.24
N ASP A 141 20.86 1.21 10.75
CA ASP A 141 21.56 0.46 11.79
C ASP A 141 21.09 0.88 13.20
N GLY A 142 20.92 -0.09 14.07
CA GLY A 142 20.62 0.15 15.47
C GLY A 142 19.60 -0.83 16.05
N ARG A 143 19.81 -1.20 17.32
CA ARG A 143 18.86 -2.09 18.01
C ARG A 143 17.52 -1.40 18.22
N ASP A 144 17.55 -0.13 18.61
CA ASP A 144 16.35 0.62 18.97
C ASP A 144 15.50 0.91 17.75
N LEU A 145 16.11 1.22 16.60
CA LEU A 145 15.40 1.35 15.32
C LEU A 145 14.73 0.04 14.87
N ARG A 146 15.39 -1.09 15.09
CA ARG A 146 14.79 -2.42 14.80
C ARG A 146 13.58 -2.72 15.68
N GLU A 147 13.62 -2.32 16.96
CA GLU A 147 12.48 -2.49 17.86
C GLU A 147 11.31 -1.58 17.48
N ILE A 148 11.58 -0.33 17.10
CA ILE A 148 10.58 0.60 16.55
C ILE A 148 9.94 0.00 15.30
N ALA A 149 10.74 -0.54 14.38
CA ALA A 149 10.26 -1.18 13.16
C ALA A 149 9.35 -2.38 13.46
N ARG A 150 9.74 -3.23 14.41
CA ARG A 150 8.96 -4.41 14.82
C ARG A 150 7.59 -4.01 15.37
N VAL A 151 7.55 -3.04 16.29
CA VAL A 151 6.30 -2.56 16.89
C VAL A 151 5.39 -1.93 15.84
N SER A 152 5.93 -1.10 14.96
CA SER A 152 5.17 -0.47 13.86
C SER A 152 4.62 -1.50 12.90
N ASN A 153 5.42 -2.52 12.54
CA ASN A 153 5.01 -3.59 11.63
C ASN A 153 3.89 -4.45 12.20
N GLU A 154 3.97 -4.82 13.49
CA GLU A 154 2.92 -5.56 14.17
C GLU A 154 1.60 -4.80 14.19
N LYS A 155 1.64 -3.51 14.53
CA LYS A 155 0.45 -2.66 14.52
C LYS A 155 -0.14 -2.44 13.11
N LEU A 156 0.69 -2.31 12.06
CA LEU A 156 0.19 -2.25 10.69
C LEU A 156 -0.47 -3.56 10.26
N ARG A 157 0.05 -4.70 10.70
CA ARG A 157 -0.61 -5.99 10.48
C ARG A 157 -2.00 -6.05 11.15
N GLU A 158 -2.13 -5.51 12.36
CA GLU A 158 -3.44 -5.38 13.02
C GLU A 158 -4.39 -4.44 12.28
N VAL A 159 -3.88 -3.35 11.69
CA VAL A 159 -4.67 -2.43 10.85
C VAL A 159 -5.24 -3.17 9.64
N ILE A 160 -4.40 -3.92 8.91
CA ILE A 160 -4.85 -4.71 7.75
C ILE A 160 -5.92 -5.72 8.16
N ASN A 161 -5.73 -6.43 9.27
CA ASN A 161 -6.70 -7.38 9.79
C ASN A 161 -8.02 -6.72 10.16
N LEU A 162 -7.97 -5.59 10.85
CA LEU A 162 -9.16 -4.85 11.28
C LEU A 162 -9.94 -4.29 10.08
N ALA A 163 -9.25 -3.66 9.14
CA ALA A 163 -9.86 -3.12 7.93
C ALA A 163 -10.51 -4.20 7.05
N SER A 164 -9.93 -5.42 7.03
CA SER A 164 -10.45 -6.53 6.22
C SER A 164 -11.58 -7.32 6.87
N SER A 165 -11.70 -7.30 8.21
CA SER A 165 -12.73 -8.07 8.92
C SER A 165 -14.13 -7.46 8.84
N GLY A 166 -14.30 -6.35 8.11
CA GLY A 166 -15.63 -5.77 7.86
C GLY A 166 -16.37 -5.44 9.16
N VAL A 167 -15.70 -4.78 10.10
CA VAL A 167 -16.39 -4.22 11.27
C VAL A 167 -17.42 -3.24 10.74
N GLY A 168 -18.67 -3.66 10.77
CA GLY A 168 -19.78 -2.90 10.27
C GLY A 168 -19.75 -1.50 10.87
N PHE A 169 -19.65 -0.52 10.00
CA PHE A 169 -20.05 0.82 10.34
C PHE A 169 -21.56 0.77 10.48
N GLU A 170 -22.09 0.52 11.68
CA GLU A 170 -23.42 0.96 12.01
C GLU A 170 -23.35 2.48 12.09
N ALA A 171 -24.08 3.12 11.16
CA ALA A 171 -24.23 4.57 11.06
C ALA A 171 -25.01 5.14 12.23
#